data_f52059ab87134dee0ecc96c48c024e9a
#
_entry.id   f52059ab87134dee0ecc96c48c024e9a
#
_cell.length_a   1.000
_cell.length_b   1.000
_cell.length_c   1.000
_cell.angle_alpha   90.00
_cell.angle_beta   90.00
_cell.angle_gamma   90.00
#
_symmetry.space_group_name_H-M   'P 1'
#
loop_
_entity.id
_entity.type
_entity.pdbx_description
1 polymer ?
#
loop_
_entity_poly.entity_id
_entity_poly.type
_entity_poly.pdbx_seq_one_letter_code
_entity_poly.pdbx_strand_id
1 'polypeptide(L)'
;MAKEKFERTKPHCNIGTIGHVDHGKTTLTAAITMTLAKTGGATAQKYEDIDAAPEEKARGITINTAHVEYETENRHYAHVDCPGHADYVKNMITGAAQMDGAILVVSAADGPMPQTREHILLARQVGVPALVVFMNKVDMVDDPELLDLVEMEVRELLSSYQFPGDDIPIVKGSALAAVEGRDPEIGEQRILELMKAVDEYIPQPERPIDQPFLMPVEDVFSISGRGTVVTGRIEKGIVKVGDEVEIVGIRPVQKTTCTGVEMFRKLLDQGQAGDNVGVLLRGTKREDVERGQVLCKPGSITPHTKFLAEAYILTKEEGGRHTPFFTNYRPQFYFRTTDVTGIIRLKEGVEMIMPGDNAELTVELITPIAMDQGLRFAIREGGRTVGAGVVSKIIE
;
A
#
# COMPACT_ATOMS: atom_id res chain seq x y z
N MET A 1 -31.45 -6.67 -8.25
CA MET A 1 -31.30 -7.38 -6.96
C MET A 1 -30.82 -6.37 -5.93
N ALA A 2 -31.33 -6.42 -4.69
CA ALA A 2 -30.80 -5.59 -3.61
C ALA A 2 -29.35 -6.06 -3.32
N LYS A 3 -28.42 -5.10 -3.13
CA LYS A 3 -27.06 -5.44 -2.72
C LYS A 3 -27.09 -6.02 -1.30
N GLU A 4 -26.26 -7.02 -1.06
CA GLU A 4 -26.06 -7.59 0.28
C GLU A 4 -25.47 -6.54 1.22
N LYS A 5 -25.78 -6.68 2.50
CA LYS A 5 -25.21 -5.87 3.56
C LYS A 5 -23.97 -6.57 4.11
N PHE A 6 -22.89 -5.82 4.31
CA PHE A 6 -21.68 -6.35 4.93
C PHE A 6 -21.88 -6.50 6.44
N GLU A 7 -21.60 -7.68 6.98
CA GLU A 7 -21.63 -7.95 8.41
C GLU A 7 -20.20 -8.12 8.95
N ARG A 8 -19.87 -7.38 10.01
CA ARG A 8 -18.55 -7.44 10.67
C ARG A 8 -18.53 -8.58 11.68
N THR A 9 -18.22 -9.78 11.25
CA THR A 9 -18.20 -10.98 12.10
C THR A 9 -16.80 -11.26 12.67
N LYS A 10 -15.74 -10.77 12.02
CA LYS A 10 -14.34 -11.01 12.38
C LYS A 10 -13.53 -9.71 12.40
N PRO A 11 -12.41 -9.68 13.15
CA PRO A 11 -11.45 -8.58 13.06
C PRO A 11 -10.97 -8.39 11.62
N HIS A 12 -10.92 -7.13 11.17
CA HIS A 12 -10.50 -6.78 9.81
C HIS A 12 -9.03 -6.39 9.77
N CYS A 13 -8.30 -6.91 8.76
CA CYS A 13 -6.90 -6.60 8.51
C CYS A 13 -6.67 -6.37 7.02
N ASN A 14 -5.95 -5.29 6.68
CA ASN A 14 -5.52 -5.03 5.32
C ASN A 14 -4.13 -5.62 5.13
N ILE A 15 -4.00 -6.54 4.18
CA ILE A 15 -2.74 -7.17 3.82
C ILE A 15 -2.48 -6.95 2.33
N GLY A 16 -1.25 -7.14 1.89
CA GLY A 16 -0.99 -7.11 0.47
C GLY A 16 0.29 -7.83 0.09
N THR A 17 0.43 -8.08 -1.21
CA THR A 17 1.63 -8.68 -1.81
C THR A 17 2.56 -7.60 -2.33
N ILE A 18 3.83 -7.69 -1.95
CA ILE A 18 4.93 -6.84 -2.44
C ILE A 18 6.09 -7.73 -2.92
N GLY A 19 6.96 -7.20 -3.75
CA GLY A 19 8.13 -7.92 -4.27
C GLY A 19 8.37 -7.65 -5.75
N HIS A 20 9.42 -8.24 -6.31
CA HIS A 20 9.86 -8.03 -7.68
C HIS A 20 8.81 -8.44 -8.72
N VAL A 21 8.88 -7.86 -9.91
CA VAL A 21 8.12 -8.33 -11.08
C VAL A 21 8.45 -9.81 -11.34
N ASP A 22 7.49 -10.58 -11.83
CA ASP A 22 7.61 -12.01 -12.13
C ASP A 22 7.93 -12.95 -10.95
N HIS A 23 8.00 -12.47 -9.72
CA HIS A 23 8.12 -13.34 -8.52
C HIS A 23 6.81 -14.06 -8.15
N GLY A 24 5.69 -13.75 -8.84
CA GLY A 24 4.42 -14.47 -8.70
C GLY A 24 3.47 -13.93 -7.65
N LYS A 25 3.46 -12.61 -7.39
CA LYS A 25 2.55 -11.93 -6.44
C LYS A 25 1.08 -12.20 -6.76
N THR A 26 0.65 -11.89 -7.98
CA THR A 26 -0.74 -12.07 -8.43
C THR A 26 -1.11 -13.55 -8.49
N THR A 27 -0.16 -14.43 -8.85
CA THR A 27 -0.36 -15.88 -8.79
C THR A 27 -0.59 -16.35 -7.36
N LEU A 28 0.17 -15.80 -6.39
CA LEU A 28 -0.02 -16.09 -4.97
C LEU A 28 -1.39 -15.60 -4.48
N THR A 29 -1.79 -14.39 -4.86
CA THR A 29 -3.12 -13.83 -4.53
C THR A 29 -4.23 -14.74 -5.06
N ALA A 30 -4.12 -15.21 -6.30
CA ALA A 30 -5.05 -16.20 -6.87
C ALA A 30 -5.03 -17.52 -6.08
N ALA A 31 -3.85 -18.04 -5.75
CA ALA A 31 -3.69 -19.29 -4.99
C ALA A 31 -4.36 -19.20 -3.60
N ILE A 32 -4.22 -18.07 -2.90
CA ILE A 32 -4.85 -17.82 -1.60
C ILE A 32 -6.38 -17.87 -1.74
N THR A 33 -6.96 -17.14 -2.70
CA THR A 33 -8.42 -17.13 -2.88
C THR A 33 -8.97 -18.50 -3.27
N MET A 34 -8.29 -19.22 -4.16
CA MET A 34 -8.71 -20.56 -4.58
C MET A 34 -8.61 -21.58 -3.45
N THR A 35 -7.56 -21.52 -2.63
CA THR A 35 -7.38 -22.41 -1.48
C THR A 35 -8.43 -22.15 -0.41
N LEU A 36 -8.64 -20.88 -0.01
CA LEU A 36 -9.63 -20.52 1.00
C LEU A 36 -11.09 -20.70 0.52
N ALA A 37 -11.34 -20.63 -0.78
CA ALA A 37 -12.67 -20.90 -1.34
C ALA A 37 -13.15 -22.34 -1.07
N LYS A 38 -12.25 -23.31 -0.91
CA LYS A 38 -12.57 -24.70 -0.58
C LYS A 38 -13.24 -24.85 0.79
N THR A 39 -12.94 -23.94 1.70
CA THR A 39 -13.51 -23.88 3.07
C THR A 39 -14.59 -22.82 3.21
N GLY A 40 -14.97 -22.14 2.13
CA GLY A 40 -15.96 -21.06 2.15
C GLY A 40 -15.42 -19.70 2.60
N GLY A 41 -14.10 -19.56 2.80
CA GLY A 41 -13.46 -18.32 3.25
C GLY A 41 -13.19 -17.31 2.13
N ALA A 42 -13.47 -17.63 0.88
CA ALA A 42 -13.27 -16.73 -0.25
C ALA A 42 -14.17 -17.07 -1.44
N THR A 43 -14.28 -16.11 -2.38
CA THR A 43 -14.67 -16.40 -3.75
C THR A 43 -13.41 -16.63 -4.56
N ALA A 44 -13.26 -17.82 -5.17
CA ALA A 44 -12.09 -18.14 -5.97
C ALA A 44 -11.93 -17.13 -7.12
N GLN A 45 -10.75 -16.55 -7.23
CA GLN A 45 -10.37 -15.66 -8.34
C GLN A 45 -9.18 -16.24 -9.09
N LYS A 46 -9.21 -16.16 -10.41
CA LYS A 46 -8.10 -16.54 -11.27
C LYS A 46 -7.19 -15.32 -11.48
N TYR A 47 -5.98 -15.59 -11.96
CA TYR A 47 -5.02 -14.56 -12.32
C TYR A 47 -5.64 -13.49 -13.24
N GLU A 48 -6.35 -13.90 -14.28
CA GLU A 48 -6.96 -12.99 -15.27
C GLU A 48 -8.15 -12.18 -14.72
N ASP A 49 -8.70 -12.57 -13.58
CA ASP A 49 -9.77 -11.84 -12.88
C ASP A 49 -9.21 -10.75 -11.98
N ILE A 50 -7.98 -10.95 -11.47
CA ILE A 50 -7.24 -10.00 -10.63
C ILE A 50 -6.61 -8.93 -11.53
N ASP A 51 -5.76 -9.32 -12.49
CA ASP A 51 -5.19 -8.45 -13.52
C ASP A 51 -6.19 -8.30 -14.69
N ALA A 52 -7.28 -7.58 -14.43
CA ALA A 52 -8.43 -7.54 -15.33
C ALA A 52 -8.31 -6.53 -16.47
N ALA A 53 -7.45 -5.49 -16.33
CA ALA A 53 -7.31 -4.43 -17.32
C ALA A 53 -6.71 -4.94 -18.64
N PRO A 54 -7.19 -4.47 -19.81
CA PRO A 54 -6.67 -4.91 -21.11
C PRO A 54 -5.14 -4.75 -21.25
N GLU A 55 -4.57 -3.70 -20.67
CA GLU A 55 -3.14 -3.43 -20.73
C GLU A 55 -2.34 -4.39 -19.85
N GLU A 56 -2.85 -4.76 -18.68
CA GLU A 56 -2.28 -5.78 -17.79
C GLU A 56 -2.25 -7.15 -18.49
N LYS A 57 -3.36 -7.54 -19.08
CA LYS A 57 -3.45 -8.79 -19.86
C LYS A 57 -2.51 -8.83 -21.07
N ALA A 58 -2.36 -7.69 -21.75
CA ALA A 58 -1.48 -7.60 -22.92
C ALA A 58 0.00 -7.68 -22.57
N ARG A 59 0.39 -7.16 -21.38
CA ARG A 59 1.79 -7.12 -20.92
C ARG A 59 2.14 -8.27 -19.98
N GLY A 60 1.14 -8.94 -19.39
CA GLY A 60 1.34 -9.98 -18.37
C GLY A 60 1.91 -9.46 -17.05
N ILE A 61 1.68 -8.19 -16.74
CA ILE A 61 2.15 -7.55 -15.51
C ILE A 61 1.04 -6.73 -14.84
N THR A 62 1.03 -6.70 -13.51
CA THR A 62 0.14 -5.84 -12.74
C THR A 62 0.57 -4.38 -12.86
N ILE A 63 -0.36 -3.50 -13.23
CA ILE A 63 -0.15 -2.06 -13.39
C ILE A 63 -0.81 -1.29 -12.25
N ASN A 64 -2.09 -1.62 -11.98
CA ASN A 64 -2.87 -1.01 -10.92
C ASN A 64 -2.95 -1.94 -9.71
N THR A 65 -3.23 -1.37 -8.53
CA THR A 65 -3.54 -2.19 -7.36
C THR A 65 -4.88 -2.88 -7.55
N ALA A 66 -4.93 -4.18 -7.29
CA ALA A 66 -6.16 -4.94 -7.25
C ALA A 66 -6.55 -5.26 -5.81
N HIS A 67 -7.85 -5.23 -5.51
CA HIS A 67 -8.37 -5.52 -4.17
C HIS A 67 -9.17 -6.81 -4.18
N VAL A 68 -8.81 -7.72 -3.30
CA VAL A 68 -9.44 -9.03 -3.14
C VAL A 68 -9.87 -9.24 -1.70
N GLU A 69 -11.00 -9.91 -1.49
CA GLU A 69 -11.56 -10.21 -0.16
C GLU A 69 -11.46 -11.69 0.13
N TYR A 70 -11.01 -12.04 1.34
CA TYR A 70 -11.06 -13.41 1.85
C TYR A 70 -11.04 -13.45 3.39
N GLU A 71 -11.33 -14.63 3.94
CA GLU A 71 -11.34 -14.87 5.38
C GLU A 71 -10.59 -16.14 5.74
N THR A 72 -9.93 -16.10 6.90
CA THR A 72 -9.49 -17.26 7.67
C THR A 72 -10.52 -17.56 8.77
N GLU A 73 -10.26 -18.54 9.62
CA GLU A 73 -11.07 -18.75 10.83
C GLU A 73 -11.04 -17.54 11.77
N ASN A 74 -9.91 -16.83 11.81
CA ASN A 74 -9.61 -15.78 12.79
C ASN A 74 -9.90 -14.37 12.31
N ARG A 75 -9.73 -14.08 11.01
CA ARG A 75 -9.72 -12.72 10.47
C ARG A 75 -10.40 -12.63 9.10
N HIS A 76 -10.93 -11.44 8.85
CA HIS A 76 -11.35 -10.98 7.53
C HIS A 76 -10.25 -10.11 6.92
N TYR A 77 -9.87 -10.39 5.67
CA TYR A 77 -8.79 -9.70 4.97
C TYR A 77 -9.29 -8.93 3.75
N ALA A 78 -8.86 -7.68 3.64
CA ALA A 78 -8.78 -6.97 2.37
C ALA A 78 -7.34 -7.11 1.86
N HIS A 79 -7.16 -7.74 0.72
CA HIS A 79 -5.84 -7.97 0.13
C HIS A 79 -5.61 -7.02 -1.04
N VAL A 80 -4.49 -6.31 -0.99
CA VAL A 80 -4.04 -5.39 -2.04
C VAL A 80 -2.92 -6.06 -2.83
N ASP A 81 -3.19 -6.45 -4.06
CA ASP A 81 -2.15 -6.94 -4.98
C ASP A 81 -1.43 -5.75 -5.62
N CYS A 82 -0.13 -5.61 -5.34
CA CYS A 82 0.67 -4.48 -5.78
C CYS A 82 1.47 -4.77 -7.04
N PRO A 83 1.64 -3.78 -7.95
CA PRO A 83 2.53 -3.93 -9.09
C PRO A 83 3.96 -4.15 -8.65
N GLY A 84 4.71 -4.95 -9.42
CA GLY A 84 6.13 -5.24 -9.14
C GLY A 84 7.11 -4.45 -9.99
N HIS A 85 6.65 -3.85 -11.10
CA HIS A 85 7.50 -3.18 -12.06
C HIS A 85 7.86 -1.76 -11.61
N ALA A 86 9.11 -1.35 -11.85
CA ALA A 86 9.64 -0.05 -11.42
C ALA A 86 8.84 1.16 -11.94
N ASP A 87 8.24 1.07 -13.14
CA ASP A 87 7.43 2.14 -13.71
C ASP A 87 6.14 2.43 -12.91
N TYR A 88 5.67 1.46 -12.11
CA TYR A 88 4.42 1.55 -11.35
C TYR A 88 4.62 1.70 -9.85
N VAL A 89 5.79 2.10 -9.41
CA VAL A 89 6.13 2.28 -7.99
C VAL A 89 5.16 3.24 -7.28
N LYS A 90 4.62 4.25 -7.97
CA LYS A 90 3.58 5.12 -7.42
C LYS A 90 2.35 4.33 -6.94
N ASN A 91 1.89 3.38 -7.75
CA ASN A 91 0.75 2.53 -7.40
C ASN A 91 1.12 1.55 -6.28
N MET A 92 2.36 1.04 -6.28
CA MET A 92 2.88 0.23 -5.17
C MET A 92 2.90 1.01 -3.85
N ILE A 93 3.40 2.25 -3.83
CA ILE A 93 3.42 3.10 -2.62
C ILE A 93 2.00 3.33 -2.11
N THR A 94 1.05 3.64 -3.01
CA THR A 94 -0.35 3.83 -2.65
C THR A 94 -0.96 2.57 -2.04
N GLY A 95 -0.70 1.41 -2.65
CA GLY A 95 -1.17 0.12 -2.12
C GLY A 95 -0.54 -0.20 -0.76
N ALA A 96 0.78 -0.05 -0.63
CA ALA A 96 1.49 -0.33 0.61
C ALA A 96 1.04 0.57 1.76
N ALA A 97 0.70 1.83 1.50
CA ALA A 97 0.17 2.74 2.53
C ALA A 97 -1.18 2.29 3.11
N GLN A 98 -1.88 1.39 2.45
CA GLN A 98 -3.15 0.83 2.91
C GLN A 98 -2.98 -0.42 3.78
N MET A 99 -1.79 -1.01 3.85
CA MET A 99 -1.55 -2.29 4.49
C MET A 99 -1.32 -2.17 6.00
N ASP A 100 -1.89 -3.10 6.74
CA ASP A 100 -1.60 -3.36 8.17
C ASP A 100 -0.49 -4.40 8.33
N GLY A 101 -0.16 -5.10 7.27
CA GLY A 101 0.94 -6.04 7.12
C GLY A 101 1.12 -6.40 5.66
N ALA A 102 2.25 -6.98 5.29
CA ALA A 102 2.50 -7.39 3.90
C ALA A 102 3.09 -8.80 3.79
N ILE A 103 2.85 -9.42 2.64
CA ILE A 103 3.50 -10.65 2.21
C ILE A 103 4.57 -10.28 1.19
N LEU A 104 5.82 -10.43 1.56
CA LEU A 104 6.94 -10.27 0.63
C LEU A 104 7.11 -11.55 -0.18
N VAL A 105 6.95 -11.46 -1.50
CA VAL A 105 7.09 -12.60 -2.41
C VAL A 105 8.46 -12.56 -3.06
N VAL A 106 9.26 -13.61 -2.84
CA VAL A 106 10.60 -13.77 -3.42
C VAL A 106 10.66 -15.08 -4.17
N SER A 107 11.14 -15.07 -5.41
CA SER A 107 11.39 -16.30 -6.16
C SER A 107 12.58 -17.05 -5.56
N ALA A 108 12.40 -18.34 -5.27
CA ALA A 108 13.49 -19.20 -4.78
C ALA A 108 14.59 -19.41 -5.83
N ALA A 109 14.24 -19.31 -7.12
CA ALA A 109 15.19 -19.49 -8.21
C ALA A 109 16.04 -18.22 -8.47
N ASP A 110 15.48 -17.02 -8.23
CA ASP A 110 16.12 -15.75 -8.57
C ASP A 110 16.70 -15.03 -7.34
N GLY A 111 16.21 -15.34 -6.14
CA GLY A 111 16.55 -14.63 -4.91
C GLY A 111 16.01 -13.18 -4.86
N PRO A 112 16.50 -12.36 -3.92
CA PRO A 112 16.13 -10.96 -3.83
C PRO A 112 16.66 -10.13 -5.01
N MET A 113 15.75 -9.50 -5.75
CA MET A 113 16.02 -8.69 -6.93
C MET A 113 15.92 -7.18 -6.60
N PRO A 114 16.30 -6.25 -7.50
CA PRO A 114 16.31 -4.81 -7.22
C PRO A 114 14.99 -4.27 -6.68
N GLN A 115 13.84 -4.63 -7.29
CA GLN A 115 12.54 -4.16 -6.79
C GLN A 115 12.15 -4.81 -5.45
N THR A 116 12.68 -5.99 -5.11
CA THR A 116 12.51 -6.57 -3.78
C THR A 116 13.05 -5.62 -2.71
N ARG A 117 14.27 -5.11 -2.91
CA ARG A 117 14.92 -4.13 -2.03
C ARG A 117 14.13 -2.84 -1.94
N GLU A 118 13.73 -2.28 -3.09
CA GLU A 118 12.93 -1.06 -3.15
C GLU A 118 11.57 -1.21 -2.44
N HIS A 119 10.89 -2.34 -2.62
CA HIS A 119 9.59 -2.59 -1.99
C HIS A 119 9.69 -2.75 -0.47
N ILE A 120 10.73 -3.40 0.05
CA ILE A 120 10.97 -3.50 1.50
C ILE A 120 11.22 -2.10 2.08
N LEU A 121 12.08 -1.31 1.43
CA LEU A 121 12.36 0.07 1.82
C LEU A 121 11.08 0.91 1.86
N LEU A 122 10.30 0.89 0.78
CA LEU A 122 9.06 1.66 0.68
C LEU A 122 8.01 1.21 1.69
N ALA A 123 7.84 -0.10 1.91
CA ALA A 123 6.94 -0.64 2.94
C ALA A 123 7.33 -0.10 4.33
N ARG A 124 8.63 -0.07 4.64
CA ARG A 124 9.14 0.52 5.89
C ARG A 124 8.80 2.00 6.01
N GLN A 125 8.98 2.76 4.93
CA GLN A 125 8.75 4.20 4.90
C GLN A 125 7.27 4.57 5.04
N VAL A 126 6.37 3.86 4.36
CA VAL A 126 4.92 4.10 4.50
C VAL A 126 4.36 3.56 5.82
N GLY A 127 5.18 2.85 6.60
CA GLY A 127 4.82 2.41 7.94
C GLY A 127 4.12 1.06 8.03
N VAL A 128 4.34 0.15 7.07
CA VAL A 128 3.91 -1.25 7.19
C VAL A 128 4.58 -1.86 8.44
N PRO A 129 3.82 -2.29 9.45
CA PRO A 129 4.38 -2.65 10.74
C PRO A 129 5.07 -4.02 10.76
N ALA A 130 4.62 -4.97 9.94
CA ALA A 130 5.12 -6.33 9.92
C ALA A 130 5.03 -6.96 8.52
N LEU A 131 5.98 -7.88 8.24
CA LEU A 131 6.05 -8.63 7.00
C LEU A 131 6.06 -10.13 7.29
N VAL A 132 5.49 -10.92 6.39
CA VAL A 132 5.67 -12.37 6.29
C VAL A 132 6.26 -12.64 4.91
N VAL A 133 7.15 -13.60 4.77
CA VAL A 133 7.77 -13.93 3.49
C VAL A 133 7.18 -15.20 2.90
N PHE A 134 6.85 -15.15 1.62
CA PHE A 134 6.57 -16.34 0.81
C PHE A 134 7.69 -16.54 -0.21
N MET A 135 8.52 -17.54 0.00
CA MET A 135 9.54 -17.96 -0.94
C MET A 135 8.87 -18.85 -1.99
N ASN A 136 8.54 -18.24 -3.13
CA ASN A 136 7.77 -18.84 -4.21
C ASN A 136 8.66 -19.60 -5.21
N LYS A 137 8.05 -20.41 -6.07
CA LYS A 137 8.68 -21.16 -7.16
C LYS A 137 9.70 -22.21 -6.67
N VAL A 138 9.47 -22.81 -5.51
CA VAL A 138 10.36 -23.87 -5.00
C VAL A 138 10.38 -25.11 -5.89
N ASP A 139 9.33 -25.29 -6.71
CA ASP A 139 9.23 -26.31 -7.76
C ASP A 139 10.26 -26.15 -8.89
N MET A 140 10.94 -25.01 -8.97
CA MET A 140 12.01 -24.74 -9.95
C MET A 140 13.41 -24.97 -9.40
N VAL A 141 13.55 -25.37 -8.14
CA VAL A 141 14.83 -25.49 -7.43
C VAL A 141 14.98 -26.92 -6.90
N ASP A 142 15.90 -27.66 -7.48
CA ASP A 142 16.15 -29.06 -7.10
C ASP A 142 17.10 -29.19 -5.88
N ASP A 143 17.90 -28.14 -5.62
CA ASP A 143 18.90 -28.14 -4.55
C ASP A 143 18.38 -27.47 -3.27
N PRO A 144 18.19 -28.22 -2.17
CA PRO A 144 17.76 -27.66 -0.89
C PRO A 144 18.74 -26.63 -0.31
N GLU A 145 20.04 -26.73 -0.58
CA GLU A 145 21.05 -25.78 -0.06
C GLU A 145 20.84 -24.40 -0.68
N LEU A 146 20.37 -24.33 -1.93
CA LEU A 146 20.05 -23.06 -2.57
C LEU A 146 18.84 -22.38 -1.91
N LEU A 147 17.84 -23.14 -1.47
CA LEU A 147 16.71 -22.61 -0.74
C LEU A 147 17.13 -21.97 0.59
N ASP A 148 18.05 -22.60 1.30
CA ASP A 148 18.57 -22.09 2.58
C ASP A 148 19.44 -20.84 2.37
N LEU A 149 20.21 -20.79 1.28
CA LEU A 149 21.01 -19.63 0.91
C LEU A 149 20.12 -18.43 0.61
N VAL A 150 19.06 -18.61 -0.20
CA VAL A 150 18.10 -17.54 -0.52
C VAL A 150 17.36 -17.08 0.73
N GLU A 151 16.98 -18.00 1.64
CA GLU A 151 16.37 -17.62 2.91
C GLU A 151 17.30 -16.73 3.73
N MET A 152 18.57 -17.10 3.85
CA MET A 152 19.57 -16.31 4.59
C MET A 152 19.73 -14.91 3.98
N GLU A 153 19.82 -14.81 2.66
CA GLU A 153 19.93 -13.51 1.95
C GLU A 153 18.69 -12.63 2.20
N VAL A 154 17.49 -13.22 2.20
CA VAL A 154 16.24 -12.49 2.50
C VAL A 154 16.22 -11.98 3.94
N ARG A 155 16.66 -12.80 4.91
CA ARG A 155 16.74 -12.40 6.34
C ARG A 155 17.72 -11.26 6.56
N GLU A 156 18.92 -11.34 5.96
CA GLU A 156 19.92 -10.26 6.01
C GLU A 156 19.37 -8.97 5.39
N LEU A 157 18.71 -9.09 4.25
CA LEU A 157 18.10 -7.95 3.56
C LEU A 157 17.02 -7.28 4.43
N LEU A 158 16.12 -8.05 5.03
CA LEU A 158 15.07 -7.53 5.92
C LEU A 158 15.69 -6.82 7.14
N SER A 159 16.73 -7.41 7.74
CA SER A 159 17.44 -6.84 8.88
C SER A 159 18.11 -5.50 8.52
N SER A 160 18.67 -5.39 7.30
CA SER A 160 19.29 -4.15 6.82
C SER A 160 18.30 -2.99 6.70
N TYR A 161 17.01 -3.28 6.46
CA TYR A 161 15.92 -2.32 6.44
C TYR A 161 15.15 -2.21 7.75
N GLN A 162 15.74 -2.67 8.87
CA GLN A 162 15.18 -2.57 10.22
C GLN A 162 13.88 -3.34 10.44
N PHE A 163 13.66 -4.41 9.70
CA PHE A 163 12.69 -5.42 10.04
C PHE A 163 13.39 -6.55 10.85
N PRO A 164 12.70 -7.26 11.75
CA PRO A 164 13.32 -8.33 12.55
C PRO A 164 13.54 -9.59 11.70
N GLY A 165 14.50 -9.56 10.78
CA GLY A 165 14.71 -10.58 9.76
C GLY A 165 14.85 -12.01 10.29
N ASP A 166 15.42 -12.18 11.48
CA ASP A 166 15.59 -13.50 12.11
C ASP A 166 14.25 -14.08 12.60
N ASP A 167 13.31 -13.22 13.02
CA ASP A 167 12.03 -13.63 13.63
C ASP A 167 10.90 -13.72 12.60
N ILE A 168 11.09 -13.16 11.41
CA ILE A 168 10.04 -13.12 10.37
C ILE A 168 9.75 -14.52 9.84
N PRO A 169 8.47 -14.96 9.81
CA PRO A 169 8.09 -16.22 9.21
C PRO A 169 8.40 -16.24 7.70
N ILE A 170 9.08 -17.30 7.25
CA ILE A 170 9.33 -17.57 5.83
C ILE A 170 8.71 -18.91 5.48
N VAL A 171 7.72 -18.88 4.58
CA VAL A 171 7.07 -20.08 4.07
C VAL A 171 7.58 -20.36 2.66
N LYS A 172 8.08 -21.60 2.44
CA LYS A 172 8.62 -22.05 1.16
C LYS A 172 7.56 -22.85 0.39
N GLY A 173 7.18 -22.42 -0.83
CA GLY A 173 6.11 -23.10 -1.57
C GLY A 173 6.07 -22.71 -3.06
N SER A 174 5.07 -23.26 -3.75
CA SER A 174 4.76 -22.91 -5.14
C SER A 174 3.30 -22.47 -5.28
N ALA A 175 3.11 -21.18 -5.52
CA ALA A 175 1.78 -20.63 -5.78
C ALA A 175 1.15 -21.23 -7.04
N LEU A 176 1.95 -21.51 -8.07
CA LEU A 176 1.48 -22.14 -9.30
C LEU A 176 1.00 -23.57 -9.06
N ALA A 177 1.74 -24.36 -8.28
CA ALA A 177 1.33 -25.72 -7.91
C ALA A 177 -0.02 -25.71 -7.16
N ALA A 178 -0.23 -24.72 -6.29
CA ALA A 178 -1.51 -24.57 -5.59
C ALA A 178 -2.67 -24.22 -6.54
N VAL A 179 -2.44 -23.31 -7.49
CA VAL A 179 -3.44 -22.92 -8.52
C VAL A 179 -3.80 -24.10 -9.43
N GLU A 180 -2.80 -24.86 -9.84
CA GLU A 180 -2.98 -26.03 -10.71
C GLU A 180 -3.49 -27.28 -9.97
N GLY A 181 -3.50 -27.27 -8.65
CA GLY A 181 -3.91 -28.41 -7.82
C GLY A 181 -2.96 -29.59 -7.87
N ARG A 182 -1.69 -29.35 -8.18
CA ARG A 182 -0.60 -30.35 -8.18
C ARG A 182 0.28 -30.20 -6.96
N ASP A 183 1.00 -31.25 -6.59
CA ASP A 183 1.96 -31.28 -5.50
C ASP A 183 1.48 -30.57 -4.21
N PRO A 184 0.45 -31.12 -3.54
CA PRO A 184 -0.18 -30.45 -2.39
C PRO A 184 0.78 -30.01 -1.29
N GLU A 185 1.89 -30.74 -1.12
CA GLU A 185 2.89 -30.48 -0.07
C GLU A 185 3.63 -29.14 -0.27
N ILE A 186 3.93 -28.78 -1.52
CA ILE A 186 4.57 -27.49 -1.85
C ILE A 186 3.56 -26.44 -2.34
N GLY A 187 2.34 -26.86 -2.69
CA GLY A 187 1.24 -26.02 -3.14
C GLY A 187 0.29 -25.65 -2.02
N GLU A 188 -0.89 -26.28 -2.01
CA GLU A 188 -2.02 -25.92 -1.13
C GLU A 188 -1.66 -25.89 0.36
N GLN A 189 -0.90 -26.86 0.86
CA GLN A 189 -0.52 -26.91 2.28
C GLN A 189 0.34 -25.70 2.66
N ARG A 190 1.21 -25.24 1.76
CA ARG A 190 2.03 -24.04 2.01
C ARG A 190 1.23 -22.75 1.95
N ILE A 191 0.17 -22.69 1.15
CA ILE A 191 -0.75 -21.55 1.19
C ILE A 191 -1.48 -21.49 2.53
N LEU A 192 -1.95 -22.62 3.06
CA LEU A 192 -2.58 -22.69 4.38
C LEU A 192 -1.60 -22.32 5.50
N GLU A 193 -0.35 -22.79 5.42
CA GLU A 193 0.73 -22.43 6.35
C GLU A 193 1.04 -20.92 6.29
N LEU A 194 1.09 -20.33 5.09
CA LEU A 194 1.26 -18.89 4.92
C LEU A 194 0.13 -18.12 5.60
N MET A 195 -1.12 -18.51 5.39
CA MET A 195 -2.25 -17.81 6.00
C MET A 195 -2.27 -17.95 7.52
N LYS A 196 -1.84 -19.10 8.05
CA LYS A 196 -1.62 -19.27 9.48
C LYS A 196 -0.52 -18.34 10.00
N ALA A 197 0.62 -18.27 9.32
CA ALA A 197 1.70 -17.36 9.69
C ALA A 197 1.25 -15.88 9.65
N VAL A 198 0.45 -15.50 8.67
CA VAL A 198 -0.16 -14.15 8.58
C VAL A 198 -1.09 -13.88 9.76
N ASP A 199 -1.98 -14.84 10.11
CA ASP A 199 -2.89 -14.70 11.26
C ASP A 199 -2.14 -14.52 12.59
N GLU A 200 -1.03 -15.25 12.78
CA GLU A 200 -0.27 -15.28 14.03
C GLU A 200 0.73 -14.13 14.14
N TYR A 201 1.43 -13.79 13.06
CA TYR A 201 2.55 -12.85 13.09
C TYR A 201 2.15 -11.39 12.83
N ILE A 202 1.21 -11.14 11.90
CA ILE A 202 0.77 -9.77 11.63
C ILE A 202 -0.08 -9.29 12.80
N PRO A 203 0.30 -8.17 13.47
CA PRO A 203 -0.44 -7.68 14.62
C PRO A 203 -1.86 -7.25 14.23
N GLN A 204 -2.81 -7.38 15.16
CA GLN A 204 -4.13 -6.79 14.97
C GLN A 204 -3.99 -5.26 15.01
N PRO A 205 -4.35 -4.56 13.94
CA PRO A 205 -4.13 -3.12 13.88
C PRO A 205 -5.07 -2.36 14.83
N GLU A 206 -4.54 -1.34 15.48
CA GLU A 206 -5.35 -0.37 16.21
C GLU A 206 -6.10 0.52 15.21
N ARG A 207 -7.37 0.78 15.49
CA ARG A 207 -8.23 1.60 14.63
C ARG A 207 -8.61 2.89 15.34
N PRO A 208 -8.10 4.06 14.90
CA PRO A 208 -8.40 5.36 15.52
C PRO A 208 -9.80 5.84 15.12
N ILE A 209 -10.84 5.14 15.56
CA ILE A 209 -12.25 5.43 15.25
C ILE A 209 -12.77 6.68 15.93
N ASP A 210 -12.17 7.09 17.07
CA ASP A 210 -12.58 8.24 17.87
C ASP A 210 -12.03 9.58 17.31
N GLN A 211 -11.18 9.52 16.29
CA GLN A 211 -10.65 10.70 15.61
C GLN A 211 -11.59 11.20 14.51
N PRO A 212 -11.45 12.47 14.06
CA PRO A 212 -12.20 12.95 12.91
C PRO A 212 -11.96 12.11 11.65
N PHE A 213 -13.05 11.83 10.90
CA PHE A 213 -12.97 11.06 9.66
C PHE A 213 -11.95 11.64 8.67
N LEU A 214 -11.11 10.77 8.11
CA LEU A 214 -10.19 11.07 7.03
C LEU A 214 -9.97 9.84 6.15
N MET A 215 -10.13 10.01 4.85
CA MET A 215 -9.90 9.00 3.83
C MET A 215 -9.17 9.59 2.63
N PRO A 216 -7.93 9.21 2.34
CA PRO A 216 -7.24 9.56 1.09
C PRO A 216 -7.99 8.99 -0.12
N VAL A 217 -8.13 9.80 -1.17
CA VAL A 217 -8.74 9.38 -2.44
C VAL A 217 -7.70 8.60 -3.24
N GLU A 218 -8.04 7.35 -3.55
CA GLU A 218 -7.22 6.46 -4.39
C GLU A 218 -7.68 6.49 -5.84
N ASP A 219 -8.98 6.23 -6.07
CA ASP A 219 -9.59 6.25 -7.39
C ASP A 219 -10.94 6.95 -7.38
N VAL A 220 -11.35 7.43 -8.56
CA VAL A 220 -12.62 8.13 -8.77
C VAL A 220 -13.38 7.51 -9.93
N PHE A 221 -14.58 7.04 -9.66
CA PHE A 221 -15.46 6.41 -10.63
C PHE A 221 -16.76 7.18 -10.80
N SER A 222 -17.33 7.14 -12.00
CA SER A 222 -18.68 7.62 -12.27
C SER A 222 -19.61 6.41 -12.47
N ILE A 223 -20.67 6.32 -11.68
CA ILE A 223 -21.68 5.25 -11.80
C ILE A 223 -22.97 5.87 -12.34
N SER A 224 -23.39 5.39 -13.53
CA SER A 224 -24.62 5.86 -14.17
C SER A 224 -25.81 5.73 -13.21
N GLY A 225 -26.54 6.84 -13.02
CA GLY A 225 -27.72 6.90 -12.14
C GLY A 225 -27.43 6.96 -10.63
N ARG A 226 -26.16 6.88 -10.20
CA ARG A 226 -25.78 6.90 -8.76
C ARG A 226 -24.86 8.08 -8.40
N GLY A 227 -24.06 8.59 -9.34
CA GLY A 227 -23.14 9.70 -9.14
C GLY A 227 -21.67 9.30 -9.07
N THR A 228 -20.86 10.12 -8.43
CA THR A 228 -19.43 9.90 -8.28
C THR A 228 -19.14 9.06 -7.04
N VAL A 229 -18.31 8.06 -7.21
CA VAL A 229 -17.78 7.20 -6.14
C VAL A 229 -16.28 7.44 -6.03
N VAL A 230 -15.81 7.71 -4.84
CA VAL A 230 -14.39 7.78 -4.53
C VAL A 230 -14.00 6.58 -3.68
N THR A 231 -12.89 5.94 -4.00
CA THR A 231 -12.37 4.79 -3.24
C THR A 231 -11.14 5.19 -2.43
N GLY A 232 -10.93 4.50 -1.34
CA GLY A 232 -9.75 4.64 -0.49
C GLY A 232 -9.89 3.86 0.81
N ARG A 233 -8.78 3.79 1.55
CA ARG A 233 -8.78 3.30 2.92
C ARG A 233 -9.07 4.44 3.87
N ILE A 234 -10.00 4.24 4.79
CA ILE A 234 -10.23 5.18 5.89
C ILE A 234 -9.04 5.13 6.84
N GLU A 235 -8.28 6.23 6.96
CA GLU A 235 -7.14 6.32 7.88
C GLU A 235 -7.60 6.43 9.33
N LYS A 236 -8.61 7.28 9.59
CA LYS A 236 -9.13 7.57 10.94
C LYS A 236 -10.60 7.96 10.90
N GLY A 237 -11.26 7.75 12.02
CA GLY A 237 -12.66 8.15 12.23
C GLY A 237 -13.68 7.22 11.60
N ILE A 238 -14.89 7.72 11.52
CA ILE A 238 -16.07 7.05 10.98
C ILE A 238 -16.79 8.01 10.03
N VAL A 239 -17.29 7.48 8.90
CA VAL A 239 -18.21 8.15 8.00
C VAL A 239 -19.52 7.38 7.90
N LYS A 240 -20.65 8.07 7.99
CA LYS A 240 -21.99 7.50 7.87
C LYS A 240 -22.69 8.03 6.63
N VAL A 241 -23.65 7.27 6.14
CA VAL A 241 -24.56 7.76 5.11
C VAL A 241 -25.35 8.96 5.66
N GLY A 242 -25.28 10.07 4.96
CA GLY A 242 -25.88 11.36 5.35
C GLY A 242 -24.88 12.37 5.89
N ASP A 243 -23.68 11.97 6.25
CA ASP A 243 -22.66 12.90 6.76
C ASP A 243 -22.21 13.92 5.71
N GLU A 244 -22.04 15.16 6.13
CA GLU A 244 -21.32 16.18 5.37
C GLU A 244 -19.82 15.90 5.44
N VAL A 245 -19.16 15.95 4.29
CA VAL A 245 -17.71 15.74 4.15
C VAL A 245 -17.11 16.84 3.31
N GLU A 246 -15.82 17.10 3.48
CA GLU A 246 -15.02 17.99 2.65
C GLU A 246 -14.03 17.21 1.79
N ILE A 247 -13.81 17.72 0.57
CA ILE A 247 -12.76 17.28 -0.35
C ILE A 247 -11.64 18.31 -0.24
N VAL A 248 -10.46 17.89 0.25
CA VAL A 248 -9.36 18.78 0.60
C VAL A 248 -8.06 18.38 -0.12
N GLY A 249 -7.29 19.39 -0.53
CA GLY A 249 -6.01 19.24 -1.22
C GLY A 249 -6.11 19.47 -2.73
N ILE A 250 -4.99 19.82 -3.35
CA ILE A 250 -4.81 20.07 -4.79
C ILE A 250 -5.66 21.23 -5.32
N ARG A 251 -6.95 21.22 -5.07
CA ARG A 251 -7.96 22.20 -5.51
C ARG A 251 -8.58 22.91 -4.32
N PRO A 252 -9.36 24.00 -4.57
CA PRO A 252 -10.15 24.63 -3.52
C PRO A 252 -11.05 23.63 -2.79
N VAL A 253 -11.16 23.79 -1.48
CA VAL A 253 -11.98 22.91 -0.63
C VAL A 253 -13.43 22.92 -1.09
N GLN A 254 -14.02 21.74 -1.22
CA GLN A 254 -15.41 21.54 -1.61
C GLN A 254 -16.15 20.76 -0.53
N LYS A 255 -17.39 21.12 -0.28
CA LYS A 255 -18.31 20.38 0.60
C LYS A 255 -19.25 19.51 -0.20
N THR A 256 -19.49 18.32 0.30
CA THR A 256 -20.46 17.40 -0.28
C THR A 256 -21.06 16.50 0.82
N THR A 257 -21.96 15.61 0.44
CA THR A 257 -22.61 14.68 1.37
C THR A 257 -22.32 13.24 0.94
N CYS A 258 -21.95 12.41 1.91
CA CYS A 258 -21.87 10.97 1.74
C CYS A 258 -23.29 10.38 1.57
N THR A 259 -23.61 9.82 0.39
CA THR A 259 -24.92 9.22 0.12
C THR A 259 -24.92 7.70 0.16
N GLY A 260 -23.76 7.10 0.31
CA GLY A 260 -23.61 5.66 0.44
C GLY A 260 -22.16 5.27 0.72
N VAL A 261 -22.00 4.15 1.42
CA VAL A 261 -20.70 3.51 1.69
C VAL A 261 -20.79 2.06 1.24
N GLU A 262 -19.79 1.62 0.47
CA GLU A 262 -19.72 0.25 -0.04
C GLU A 262 -18.33 -0.34 0.21
N MET A 263 -18.27 -1.61 0.56
CA MET A 263 -17.04 -2.39 0.64
C MET A 263 -17.26 -3.74 -0.06
N PHE A 264 -16.39 -4.09 -0.99
CA PHE A 264 -16.49 -5.32 -1.81
C PHE A 264 -17.89 -5.53 -2.43
N ARG A 265 -18.48 -4.43 -2.97
CA ARG A 265 -19.82 -4.37 -3.57
C ARG A 265 -20.98 -4.63 -2.61
N LYS A 266 -20.73 -4.76 -1.30
CA LYS A 266 -21.73 -4.84 -0.23
C LYS A 266 -21.97 -3.47 0.38
N LEU A 267 -23.20 -3.20 0.82
CA LEU A 267 -23.58 -1.92 1.44
C LEU A 267 -23.15 -1.89 2.90
N LEU A 268 -22.72 -0.72 3.34
CA LEU A 268 -22.39 -0.41 4.74
C LEU A 268 -23.27 0.76 5.21
N ASP A 269 -23.74 0.72 6.47
CA ASP A 269 -24.37 1.87 7.10
C ASP A 269 -23.34 2.95 7.44
N GLN A 270 -22.11 2.50 7.76
CA GLN A 270 -20.95 3.36 8.04
C GLN A 270 -19.65 2.67 7.67
N GLY A 271 -18.68 3.47 7.21
CA GLY A 271 -17.28 3.09 7.10
C GLY A 271 -16.50 3.57 8.32
N GLN A 272 -15.48 2.82 8.74
CA GLN A 272 -14.63 3.16 9.87
C GLN A 272 -13.15 2.99 9.54
N ALA A 273 -12.29 3.57 10.38
CA ALA A 273 -10.84 3.46 10.24
C ALA A 273 -10.41 2.01 9.96
N GLY A 274 -9.62 1.83 8.91
CA GLY A 274 -9.13 0.54 8.41
C GLY A 274 -9.96 -0.05 7.27
N ASP A 275 -11.18 0.41 7.02
CA ASP A 275 -11.98 -0.10 5.90
C ASP A 275 -11.50 0.45 4.55
N ASN A 276 -11.42 -0.41 3.55
CA ASN A 276 -11.27 -0.03 2.15
C ASN A 276 -12.66 0.12 1.54
N VAL A 277 -13.09 1.34 1.29
CA VAL A 277 -14.47 1.64 0.90
C VAL A 277 -14.57 2.49 -0.36
N GLY A 278 -15.71 2.37 -1.03
CA GLY A 278 -16.20 3.33 -1.98
C GLY A 278 -17.25 4.23 -1.31
N VAL A 279 -17.02 5.53 -1.34
CA VAL A 279 -17.93 6.55 -0.80
C VAL A 279 -18.65 7.25 -1.95
N LEU A 280 -19.98 7.21 -1.94
CA LEU A 280 -20.82 7.91 -2.93
C LEU A 280 -21.00 9.36 -2.50
N LEU A 281 -20.76 10.29 -3.42
CA LEU A 281 -20.82 11.73 -3.17
C LEU A 281 -22.00 12.38 -3.90
N ARG A 282 -22.75 13.24 -3.19
CA ARG A 282 -23.89 13.97 -3.76
C ARG A 282 -23.44 15.15 -4.61
N GLY A 283 -23.93 15.24 -5.84
CA GLY A 283 -23.76 16.42 -6.69
C GLY A 283 -22.31 16.72 -7.11
N THR A 284 -21.41 15.82 -6.82
CA THR A 284 -19.98 15.90 -7.19
C THR A 284 -19.78 15.21 -8.54
N LYS A 285 -19.15 15.87 -9.49
CA LYS A 285 -18.79 15.27 -10.77
C LYS A 285 -17.43 14.58 -10.65
N ARG A 286 -17.14 13.64 -11.56
CA ARG A 286 -15.87 12.93 -11.58
C ARG A 286 -14.67 13.87 -11.73
N GLU A 287 -14.82 14.92 -12.54
CA GLU A 287 -13.79 15.95 -12.77
C GLU A 287 -13.55 16.89 -11.59
N ASP A 288 -14.43 16.90 -10.58
CA ASP A 288 -14.28 17.75 -9.38
C ASP A 288 -13.39 17.13 -8.31
N VAL A 289 -13.13 15.81 -8.42
CA VAL A 289 -12.32 15.04 -7.46
C VAL A 289 -11.21 14.32 -8.20
N GLU A 290 -10.04 14.26 -7.58
CA GLU A 290 -8.90 13.52 -8.13
C GLU A 290 -8.11 12.79 -7.05
N ARG A 291 -7.36 11.77 -7.49
CA ARG A 291 -6.42 11.04 -6.65
C ARG A 291 -5.45 12.00 -5.97
N GLY A 292 -5.22 11.80 -4.68
CA GLY A 292 -4.33 12.62 -3.87
C GLY A 292 -5.02 13.68 -3.01
N GLN A 293 -6.30 13.97 -3.30
CA GLN A 293 -7.15 14.68 -2.35
C GLN A 293 -7.55 13.76 -1.19
N VAL A 294 -8.13 14.31 -0.16
CA VAL A 294 -8.72 13.54 0.95
C VAL A 294 -10.20 13.90 1.11
N LEU A 295 -11.00 12.89 1.49
CA LEU A 295 -12.30 13.13 2.12
C LEU A 295 -12.10 13.23 3.62
N CYS A 296 -12.69 14.21 4.26
CA CYS A 296 -12.56 14.41 5.69
C CYS A 296 -13.82 14.97 6.33
N LYS A 297 -13.88 14.89 7.66
CA LYS A 297 -14.87 15.64 8.44
C LYS A 297 -14.64 17.14 8.20
N PRO A 298 -15.71 17.95 7.98
CA PRO A 298 -15.56 19.38 7.71
C PRO A 298 -14.67 20.09 8.74
N GLY A 299 -13.67 20.83 8.24
CA GLY A 299 -12.73 21.62 9.03
C GLY A 299 -11.69 20.82 9.81
N SER A 300 -11.57 19.49 9.61
CA SER A 300 -10.64 18.66 10.39
C SER A 300 -9.22 18.63 9.84
N ILE A 301 -9.00 18.99 8.59
CA ILE A 301 -7.67 19.09 7.95
C ILE A 301 -7.69 20.24 6.94
N THR A 302 -6.53 20.84 6.71
CA THR A 302 -6.35 21.95 5.77
C THR A 302 -5.26 21.62 4.74
N PRO A 303 -5.35 22.23 3.53
CA PRO A 303 -4.28 22.08 2.54
C PRO A 303 -3.13 23.05 2.84
N HIS A 304 -1.90 22.59 2.62
CA HIS A 304 -0.68 23.35 2.89
C HIS A 304 0.34 23.19 1.76
N THR A 305 1.18 24.22 1.60
CA THR A 305 2.25 24.23 0.61
C THR A 305 3.64 24.29 1.24
N LYS A 306 3.77 24.72 2.50
CA LYS A 306 5.07 24.94 3.13
C LYS A 306 5.15 24.32 4.52
N PHE A 307 6.20 23.54 4.75
CA PHE A 307 6.41 22.85 6.01
C PHE A 307 7.89 22.62 6.31
N LEU A 308 8.19 22.40 7.60
CA LEU A 308 9.45 21.81 8.05
C LEU A 308 9.31 20.29 8.07
N ALA A 309 10.39 19.61 7.72
CA ALA A 309 10.47 18.18 7.74
C ALA A 309 11.77 17.70 8.37
N GLU A 310 11.72 16.57 9.05
CA GLU A 310 12.88 15.75 9.37
C GLU A 310 12.96 14.64 8.34
N ALA A 311 14.08 14.50 7.65
CA ALA A 311 14.24 13.54 6.57
C ALA A 311 15.60 12.84 6.64
N TYR A 312 15.59 11.55 6.31
CA TYR A 312 16.77 10.76 6.07
C TYR A 312 17.02 10.64 4.56
N ILE A 313 18.25 10.89 4.14
CA ILE A 313 18.65 10.80 2.74
C ILE A 313 19.39 9.49 2.51
N LEU A 314 18.84 8.64 1.64
CA LEU A 314 19.36 7.30 1.40
C LEU A 314 20.77 7.33 0.79
N THR A 315 21.61 6.42 1.25
CA THR A 315 22.93 6.19 0.70
C THR A 315 22.85 5.50 -0.68
N LYS A 316 23.99 5.45 -1.38
CA LYS A 316 24.10 4.72 -2.65
C LYS A 316 23.83 3.22 -2.47
N GLU A 317 24.31 2.63 -1.39
CA GLU A 317 24.15 1.23 -1.03
C GLU A 317 22.68 0.87 -0.77
N GLU A 318 21.90 1.83 -0.23
CA GLU A 318 20.47 1.73 -0.04
C GLU A 318 19.67 2.02 -1.32
N GLY A 319 20.31 2.21 -2.45
CA GLY A 319 19.67 2.53 -3.74
C GLY A 319 19.38 4.01 -3.95
N GLY A 320 19.81 4.87 -3.03
CA GLY A 320 19.62 6.31 -3.05
C GLY A 320 20.60 7.07 -3.94
N ARG A 321 20.93 8.29 -3.52
CA ARG A 321 21.86 9.18 -4.23
C ARG A 321 23.32 8.80 -3.91
N HIS A 322 24.21 9.18 -4.83
CA HIS A 322 25.67 9.12 -4.63
C HIS A 322 26.33 10.50 -4.59
N THR A 323 25.53 11.56 -4.78
CA THR A 323 25.99 12.95 -4.74
C THR A 323 25.17 13.76 -3.77
N PRO A 324 25.75 14.81 -3.13
CA PRO A 324 25.00 15.71 -2.30
C PRO A 324 23.97 16.50 -3.10
N PHE A 325 23.02 17.12 -2.40
CA PHE A 325 22.17 18.13 -2.99
C PHE A 325 22.26 19.45 -2.20
N PHE A 326 21.90 20.52 -2.87
CA PHE A 326 22.00 21.90 -2.39
C PHE A 326 20.60 22.51 -2.23
N THR A 327 20.54 23.70 -1.62
CA THR A 327 19.30 24.46 -1.59
C THR A 327 18.75 24.65 -3.02
N ASN A 328 17.42 24.71 -3.16
CA ASN A 328 16.67 24.70 -4.42
C ASN A 328 16.61 23.34 -5.15
N TYR A 329 17.00 22.26 -4.52
CA TYR A 329 16.76 20.92 -5.04
C TYR A 329 15.26 20.66 -5.21
N ARG A 330 14.84 20.03 -6.31
CA ARG A 330 13.44 19.88 -6.72
C ARG A 330 13.07 18.42 -6.99
N PRO A 331 12.95 17.58 -5.98
CA PRO A 331 12.47 16.21 -6.13
C PRO A 331 10.95 16.13 -6.14
N GLN A 332 10.44 14.89 -6.30
CA GLN A 332 9.05 14.52 -6.09
C GLN A 332 8.84 14.10 -4.63
N PHE A 333 7.80 14.63 -3.99
CA PHE A 333 7.35 14.24 -2.67
C PHE A 333 6.11 13.37 -2.78
N TYR A 334 6.17 12.18 -2.24
CA TYR A 334 5.05 11.22 -2.27
C TYR A 334 4.34 11.25 -0.92
N PHE A 335 3.09 11.72 -0.93
CA PHE A 335 2.20 11.77 0.23
C PHE A 335 1.00 10.87 -0.02
N ARG A 336 0.65 9.96 0.90
CA ARG A 336 -0.54 9.11 0.76
C ARG A 336 -0.68 8.53 -0.65
N THR A 337 -1.62 9.06 -1.44
CA THR A 337 -1.98 8.56 -2.78
C THR A 337 -1.46 9.43 -3.93
N THR A 338 -0.66 10.47 -3.66
CA THR A 338 -0.17 11.41 -4.69
C THR A 338 1.30 11.73 -4.55
N ASP A 339 1.85 12.30 -5.61
CA ASP A 339 3.17 12.91 -5.66
C ASP A 339 3.07 14.38 -6.10
N VAL A 340 3.91 15.20 -5.51
CA VAL A 340 3.99 16.64 -5.81
C VAL A 340 5.45 17.05 -5.87
N THR A 341 5.81 17.87 -6.85
CA THR A 341 7.13 18.51 -6.89
C THR A 341 7.23 19.51 -5.74
N GLY A 342 8.33 19.44 -5.00
CA GLY A 342 8.64 20.40 -3.95
C GLY A 342 10.04 20.97 -4.11
N ILE A 343 10.26 22.15 -3.58
CA ILE A 343 11.56 22.83 -3.52
C ILE A 343 12.08 22.68 -2.10
N ILE A 344 13.28 22.14 -1.95
CA ILE A 344 13.97 22.05 -0.66
C ILE A 344 14.79 23.30 -0.43
N ARG A 345 14.58 23.93 0.75
CA ARG A 345 15.42 25.01 1.27
C ARG A 345 16.17 24.47 2.47
N LEU A 346 17.49 24.58 2.41
CA LEU A 346 18.36 24.21 3.52
C LEU A 346 18.39 25.31 4.57
N LYS A 347 18.63 24.94 5.81
CA LYS A 347 18.79 25.87 6.93
C LYS A 347 20.00 26.78 6.70
N GLU A 348 19.92 28.00 7.19
CA GLU A 348 21.04 28.95 7.12
C GLU A 348 22.31 28.36 7.75
N GLY A 349 23.42 28.43 7.01
CA GLY A 349 24.72 27.84 7.39
C GLY A 349 24.90 26.38 6.93
N VAL A 350 23.89 25.73 6.35
CA VAL A 350 24.01 24.41 5.73
C VAL A 350 24.16 24.56 4.21
N GLU A 351 25.33 24.24 3.68
CA GLU A 351 25.60 24.37 2.26
C GLU A 351 25.02 23.23 1.43
N MET A 352 25.10 22.01 1.95
CA MET A 352 24.66 20.78 1.26
C MET A 352 24.19 19.71 2.24
N ILE A 353 23.47 18.73 1.73
CA ILE A 353 23.09 17.49 2.43
C ILE A 353 23.70 16.31 1.69
N MET A 354 24.36 15.42 2.43
CA MET A 354 25.00 14.21 1.90
C MET A 354 24.04 13.01 1.96
N PRO A 355 24.22 12.03 1.04
CA PRO A 355 23.62 10.72 1.24
C PRO A 355 24.03 10.12 2.59
N GLY A 356 23.08 9.59 3.37
CA GLY A 356 23.26 9.09 4.74
C GLY A 356 22.95 10.11 5.83
N ASP A 357 22.71 11.37 5.50
CA ASP A 357 22.38 12.39 6.49
C ASP A 357 20.93 12.32 6.95
N ASN A 358 20.74 12.61 8.25
CA ASN A 358 19.46 13.09 8.79
C ASN A 358 19.45 14.60 8.77
N ALA A 359 18.46 15.19 8.12
CA ALA A 359 18.42 16.63 7.90
C ALA A 359 17.04 17.22 8.19
N GLU A 360 17.07 18.44 8.77
CA GLU A 360 15.89 19.32 8.84
C GLU A 360 15.80 20.10 7.52
N LEU A 361 14.68 19.97 6.85
CA LEU A 361 14.42 20.57 5.54
C LEU A 361 13.21 21.49 5.61
N THR A 362 13.30 22.67 4.99
CA THR A 362 12.10 23.44 4.63
C THR A 362 11.66 23.04 3.24
N VAL A 363 10.42 22.62 3.08
CA VAL A 363 9.86 22.18 1.80
C VAL A 363 8.76 23.13 1.36
N GLU A 364 8.83 23.55 0.10
CA GLU A 364 7.81 24.37 -0.58
C GLU A 364 7.23 23.57 -1.74
N LEU A 365 5.98 23.11 -1.62
CA LEU A 365 5.28 22.33 -2.65
C LEU A 365 4.70 23.26 -3.71
N ILE A 366 4.68 22.82 -4.97
CA ILE A 366 4.05 23.57 -6.08
C ILE A 366 2.52 23.46 -6.06
N THR A 367 1.97 22.52 -5.31
CA THR A 367 0.52 22.27 -5.19
C THR A 367 0.17 22.01 -3.74
N PRO A 368 -0.92 22.58 -3.21
CA PRO A 368 -1.33 22.37 -1.83
C PRO A 368 -1.78 20.93 -1.58
N ILE A 369 -1.33 20.33 -0.49
CA ILE A 369 -1.68 18.98 -0.06
C ILE A 369 -2.34 19.04 1.31
N ALA A 370 -3.40 18.23 1.49
CA ALA A 370 -4.00 18.02 2.80
C ALA A 370 -2.98 17.35 3.72
N MET A 371 -2.51 18.06 4.76
CA MET A 371 -1.49 17.52 5.66
C MET A 371 -1.71 17.92 7.10
N ASP A 372 -1.25 17.01 7.97
CA ASP A 372 -1.10 17.22 9.42
C ASP A 372 0.37 17.08 9.79
N GLN A 373 0.76 17.60 10.93
CA GLN A 373 2.04 17.28 11.57
C GLN A 373 2.11 15.76 11.82
N GLY A 374 3.27 15.19 11.57
CA GLY A 374 3.49 13.74 11.65
C GLY A 374 3.20 12.98 10.34
N LEU A 375 2.71 13.65 9.29
CA LEU A 375 2.52 13.01 7.99
C LEU A 375 3.86 12.56 7.40
N ARG A 376 3.96 11.28 7.05
CA ARG A 376 5.15 10.71 6.41
C ARG A 376 5.13 10.93 4.91
N PHE A 377 6.31 11.00 4.32
CA PHE A 377 6.49 11.12 2.87
C PHE A 377 7.77 10.44 2.40
N ALA A 378 7.79 10.04 1.13
CA ALA A 378 9.00 9.63 0.43
C ALA A 378 9.47 10.72 -0.52
N ILE A 379 10.79 10.83 -0.71
CA ILE A 379 11.43 11.72 -1.67
C ILE A 379 11.95 10.88 -2.83
N ARG A 380 11.57 11.21 -4.06
CA ARG A 380 12.00 10.48 -5.26
C ARG A 380 12.58 11.41 -6.32
N GLU A 381 13.55 10.89 -7.04
CA GLU A 381 14.21 11.56 -8.18
C GLU A 381 14.54 10.53 -9.26
N GLY A 382 14.21 10.80 -10.52
CA GLY A 382 14.58 9.95 -11.63
C GLY A 382 14.16 8.49 -11.52
N GLY A 383 12.97 8.23 -10.92
CA GLY A 383 12.45 6.89 -10.70
C GLY A 383 13.02 6.15 -9.48
N ARG A 384 13.87 6.80 -8.67
CA ARG A 384 14.48 6.22 -7.47
C ARG A 384 13.97 6.91 -6.19
N THR A 385 13.80 6.15 -5.12
CA THR A 385 13.63 6.73 -3.78
C THR A 385 14.99 7.20 -3.27
N VAL A 386 15.08 8.48 -2.95
CA VAL A 386 16.32 9.12 -2.49
C VAL A 386 16.26 9.57 -1.04
N GLY A 387 15.11 9.49 -0.41
CA GLY A 387 14.95 9.82 0.99
C GLY A 387 13.53 9.58 1.48
N ALA A 388 13.36 9.70 2.77
CA ALA A 388 12.06 9.65 3.45
C ALA A 388 12.07 10.62 4.63
N GLY A 389 10.89 11.11 4.98
CA GLY A 389 10.77 12.05 6.08
C GLY A 389 9.38 12.12 6.68
N VAL A 390 9.27 12.97 7.66
CA VAL A 390 8.02 13.29 8.37
C VAL A 390 7.86 14.80 8.47
N VAL A 391 6.63 15.28 8.31
CA VAL A 391 6.26 16.68 8.53
C VAL A 391 6.40 17.00 10.02
N SER A 392 7.40 17.78 10.39
CA SER A 392 7.66 18.16 11.78
C SER A 392 6.86 19.40 12.19
N LYS A 393 6.62 20.32 11.26
CA LYS A 393 5.84 21.55 11.50
C LYS A 393 5.27 22.10 10.19
N ILE A 394 4.00 22.48 10.21
CA ILE A 394 3.38 23.22 9.12
C ILE A 394 3.70 24.72 9.24
N ILE A 395 4.04 25.36 8.12
CA ILE A 395 4.38 26.81 8.06
C ILE A 395 3.26 27.58 7.35
N GLU A 396 2.81 27.08 6.17
CA GLU A 396 1.80 27.73 5.33
C GLU A 396 0.95 26.73 4.56
#